data_80746d97719d333e5bc0779e25ab6436
#
_entry.id   80746d97719d333e5bc0779e25ab6436
#
_cell.length_a   1.000
_cell.length_b   1.000
_cell.length_c   1.000
_cell.angle_alpha   90.00
_cell.angle_beta   90.00
_cell.angle_gamma   90.00
#
_symmetry.space_group_name_H-M   'P 1'
#
loop_
_entity.id
_entity.type
_entity.pdbx_description
1 polymer ?
#
loop_
_entity_poly.entity_id
_entity_poly.type
_entity_poly.pdbx_seq_one_letter_code
_entity_poly.pdbx_strand_id
1 'polypeptide(L)'
;MSNCMKYKDYYGTVEYSDEDECFHGKVLGINGLVTFEGNSVQELKASFQEMVEEYLADCEARHITPEKNYKGSFNIRITPELHKKAALCAANEGLSLNALVEKAISFYTGKYFAK
;
A
#
# COMPACT_ATOMS: atom_id res chain seq x y z
N MET A 1 -5.88 -8.26 6.02
CA MET A 1 -6.29 -6.86 6.05
C MET A 1 -7.79 -6.75 5.88
N SER A 2 -8.42 -5.97 6.74
CA SER A 2 -9.87 -5.90 6.79
C SER A 2 -10.48 -4.72 6.03
N ASN A 3 -9.68 -3.73 5.66
CA ASN A 3 -10.18 -2.50 5.05
C ASN A 3 -9.67 -2.23 3.65
N CYS A 4 -9.36 -3.30 2.91
CA CYS A 4 -8.92 -3.18 1.53
C CYS A 4 -9.60 -4.22 0.68
N MET A 5 -9.87 -3.83 -0.56
CA MET A 5 -10.32 -4.77 -1.58
C MET A 5 -9.11 -5.25 -2.35
N LYS A 6 -9.21 -6.43 -2.97
CA LYS A 6 -8.12 -6.99 -3.75
C LYS A 6 -8.64 -7.45 -5.12
N TYR A 7 -7.88 -7.14 -6.17
CA TYR A 7 -8.18 -7.59 -7.52
C TYR A 7 -6.88 -7.66 -8.32
N LYS A 8 -6.53 -8.83 -8.86
CA LYS A 8 -5.33 -9.04 -9.70
C LYS A 8 -4.06 -8.47 -9.07
N ASP A 9 -3.83 -8.77 -7.79
CA ASP A 9 -2.66 -8.30 -7.03
C ASP A 9 -2.63 -6.80 -6.75
N TYR A 10 -3.72 -6.09 -7.05
CA TYR A 10 -3.87 -4.69 -6.67
C TYR A 10 -4.83 -4.59 -5.50
N TYR A 11 -4.56 -3.63 -4.63
CA TYR A 11 -5.39 -3.39 -3.46
C TYR A 11 -6.04 -2.02 -3.59
N GLY A 12 -7.26 -1.93 -3.12
CA GLY A 12 -8.00 -0.68 -3.11
C GLY A 12 -8.41 -0.32 -1.70
N THR A 13 -8.28 0.97 -1.35
CA THR A 13 -8.76 1.45 -0.06
C THR A 13 -10.26 1.60 -0.08
N VAL A 14 -10.87 1.63 1.10
CA VAL A 14 -12.31 1.82 1.25
C VAL A 14 -12.55 2.91 2.28
N GLU A 15 -13.19 3.98 1.88
CA GLU A 15 -13.53 5.10 2.75
C GLU A 15 -14.97 5.51 2.49
N TYR A 16 -15.63 6.01 3.51
CA TYR A 16 -16.98 6.54 3.38
C TYR A 16 -16.96 8.06 3.54
N SER A 17 -17.65 8.76 2.65
CA SER A 17 -17.83 10.18 2.75
C SER A 17 -19.26 10.47 3.12
N ASP A 18 -19.47 10.97 4.34
CA ASP A 18 -20.82 11.32 4.78
C ASP A 18 -21.36 12.54 4.04
N GLU A 19 -20.47 13.47 3.69
CA GLU A 19 -20.84 14.66 2.93
C GLU A 19 -21.40 14.32 1.56
N ASP A 20 -20.72 13.43 0.84
CA ASP A 20 -21.12 13.02 -0.51
C ASP A 20 -22.02 11.78 -0.50
N GLU A 21 -22.20 11.19 0.66
CA GLU A 21 -23.00 9.97 0.85
C GLU A 21 -22.60 8.86 -0.12
N CYS A 22 -21.30 8.63 -0.24
CA CYS A 22 -20.79 7.58 -1.09
C CYS A 22 -19.54 6.95 -0.50
N PHE A 23 -19.21 5.78 -1.03
CA PHE A 23 -17.94 5.13 -0.73
C PHE A 23 -16.94 5.50 -1.81
N HIS A 24 -15.68 5.62 -1.43
CA HIS A 24 -14.61 5.91 -2.39
C HIS A 24 -13.32 5.27 -1.93
N GLY A 25 -12.34 5.25 -2.81
CA GLY A 25 -11.03 4.72 -2.49
C GLY A 25 -10.03 5.00 -3.59
N LYS A 26 -8.84 4.49 -3.39
CA LYS A 26 -7.78 4.62 -4.37
C LYS A 26 -7.05 3.30 -4.53
N VAL A 27 -6.49 3.08 -5.70
CA VAL A 27 -5.68 1.89 -5.98
C VAL A 27 -4.29 2.11 -5.39
N LEU A 28 -3.84 1.15 -4.58
CA LEU A 28 -2.53 1.19 -3.96
C LEU A 28 -1.48 0.54 -4.85
N GLY A 29 -0.22 0.89 -4.62
CA GLY A 29 0.90 0.21 -5.26
C GLY A 29 1.23 0.68 -6.66
N ILE A 30 0.68 1.80 -7.10
CA ILE A 30 0.99 2.40 -8.39
C ILE A 30 1.38 3.86 -8.18
N ASN A 31 2.15 4.39 -9.13
CA ASN A 31 2.45 5.81 -9.13
C ASN A 31 1.29 6.55 -9.76
N GLY A 32 0.98 7.71 -9.23
CA GLY A 32 -0.16 8.46 -9.69
C GLY A 32 -1.40 8.12 -8.89
N LEU A 33 -2.47 8.80 -9.20
CA LEU A 33 -3.72 8.70 -8.45
C LEU A 33 -4.79 8.06 -9.32
N VAL A 34 -5.20 6.88 -8.93
CA VAL A 34 -6.31 6.17 -9.56
C VAL A 34 -7.36 5.96 -8.49
N THR A 35 -8.50 6.61 -8.65
CA THR A 35 -9.59 6.57 -7.67
C THR A 35 -10.83 5.92 -8.26
N PHE A 36 -11.72 5.53 -7.37
CA PHE A 36 -12.98 4.89 -7.74
C PHE A 36 -14.01 5.21 -6.65
N GLU A 37 -15.29 5.07 -7.00
CA GLU A 37 -16.36 5.36 -6.06
C GLU A 37 -17.61 4.55 -6.39
N GLY A 38 -18.53 4.49 -5.43
CA GLY A 38 -19.81 3.82 -5.61
C GLY A 38 -20.74 4.09 -4.44
N ASN A 39 -22.02 3.91 -4.66
CA ASN A 39 -23.03 4.14 -3.64
C ASN A 39 -23.40 2.87 -2.87
N SER A 40 -22.83 1.76 -3.25
CA SER A 40 -23.03 0.49 -2.57
C SER A 40 -21.73 -0.29 -2.61
N VAL A 41 -21.63 -1.34 -1.81
CA VAL A 41 -20.45 -2.21 -1.81
C VAL A 41 -20.23 -2.79 -3.21
N GLN A 42 -21.32 -3.24 -3.85
CA GLN A 42 -21.22 -3.84 -5.18
C GLN A 42 -20.73 -2.84 -6.22
N GLU A 43 -21.26 -1.61 -6.19
CA GLU A 43 -20.80 -0.58 -7.10
C GLU A 43 -19.36 -0.20 -6.87
N LEU A 44 -18.96 -0.11 -5.59
CA LEU A 44 -17.58 0.22 -5.25
C LEU A 44 -16.62 -0.83 -5.76
N LYS A 45 -16.95 -2.11 -5.58
CA LYS A 45 -16.11 -3.21 -6.08
C LYS A 45 -16.01 -3.20 -7.59
N ALA A 46 -17.14 -3.00 -8.27
CA ALA A 46 -17.16 -2.95 -9.73
C ALA A 46 -16.31 -1.80 -10.25
N SER A 47 -16.43 -0.63 -9.62
CA SER A 47 -15.65 0.54 -9.98
C SER A 47 -14.16 0.31 -9.79
N PHE A 48 -13.79 -0.29 -8.65
CA PHE A 48 -12.40 -0.63 -8.37
C PHE A 48 -11.82 -1.55 -9.43
N GLN A 49 -12.53 -2.63 -9.75
CA GLN A 49 -12.06 -3.59 -10.75
C GLN A 49 -11.94 -2.95 -12.13
N GLU A 50 -12.90 -2.11 -12.48
CA GLU A 50 -12.87 -1.39 -13.75
C GLU A 50 -11.66 -0.48 -13.85
N MET A 51 -11.34 0.24 -12.76
CA MET A 51 -10.18 1.13 -12.77
C MET A 51 -8.87 0.37 -12.85
N VAL A 52 -8.78 -0.80 -12.23
CA VAL A 52 -7.60 -1.66 -12.37
C VAL A 52 -7.45 -2.11 -13.82
N GLU A 53 -8.55 -2.54 -14.45
CA GLU A 53 -8.50 -2.98 -15.85
C GLU A 53 -8.12 -1.84 -16.79
N GLU A 54 -8.64 -0.64 -16.55
CA GLU A 54 -8.27 0.53 -17.36
C GLU A 54 -6.80 0.86 -17.23
N TYR A 55 -6.25 0.77 -16.00
CA TYR A 55 -4.84 1.01 -15.77
C TYR A 55 -3.99 -0.01 -16.53
N LEU A 56 -4.36 -1.29 -16.46
CA LEU A 56 -3.61 -2.35 -17.13
C LEU A 56 -3.70 -2.20 -18.65
N ALA A 57 -4.87 -1.85 -19.17
CA ALA A 57 -5.05 -1.64 -20.60
C ALA A 57 -4.24 -0.43 -21.09
N ASP A 58 -4.18 0.62 -20.31
CA ASP A 58 -3.38 1.81 -20.64
C ASP A 58 -1.90 1.46 -20.69
N CYS A 59 -1.42 0.68 -19.72
CA CYS A 59 -0.02 0.25 -19.70
C CYS A 59 0.30 -0.58 -20.94
N GLU A 60 -0.58 -1.50 -21.33
CA GLU A 60 -0.39 -2.33 -22.52
C GLU A 60 -0.35 -1.47 -23.79
N ALA A 61 -1.26 -0.52 -23.90
CA ALA A 61 -1.32 0.37 -25.06
C ALA A 61 -0.07 1.24 -25.20
N ARG A 62 0.55 1.59 -24.08
CA ARG A 62 1.76 2.41 -24.07
C ARG A 62 3.04 1.56 -24.08
N HIS A 63 2.93 0.26 -24.07
CA HIS A 63 4.08 -0.65 -24.01
C HIS A 63 4.93 -0.43 -22.76
N ILE A 64 4.29 -0.12 -21.64
CA ILE A 64 4.97 0.01 -20.34
C ILE A 64 4.54 -1.13 -19.43
N THR A 65 5.50 -1.57 -18.62
CA THR A 65 5.21 -2.58 -17.60
C THR A 65 4.37 -1.98 -16.48
N PRO A 66 3.24 -2.60 -16.11
CA PRO A 66 2.46 -2.10 -14.98
C PRO A 66 3.31 -1.98 -13.73
N GLU A 67 3.21 -0.86 -13.05
CA GLU A 67 3.97 -0.65 -11.84
C GLU A 67 3.39 -1.40 -10.67
N LYS A 68 4.28 -2.01 -9.91
CA LYS A 68 4.00 -2.51 -8.59
C LYS A 68 5.06 -1.86 -7.73
N ASN A 69 4.67 -0.90 -6.93
CA ASN A 69 5.59 -0.07 -6.18
C ASN A 69 6.29 -0.80 -5.02
N TYR A 70 6.35 -2.13 -5.09
CA TYR A 70 6.91 -2.92 -4.00
C TYR A 70 8.23 -3.54 -4.45
N LYS A 71 9.25 -2.68 -4.58
CA LYS A 71 10.56 -3.08 -5.11
C LYS A 71 11.50 -3.59 -4.03
N GLY A 72 11.12 -3.47 -2.78
CA GLY A 72 11.99 -3.85 -1.67
C GLY A 72 12.90 -2.73 -1.21
N SER A 73 12.77 -1.55 -1.79
CA SER A 73 13.60 -0.41 -1.41
C SER A 73 12.73 0.85 -1.38
N PHE A 74 12.80 1.59 -0.30
CA PHE A 74 12.10 2.86 -0.16
C PHE A 74 12.78 3.70 0.92
N ASN A 75 12.57 4.99 0.86
CA ASN A 75 13.13 5.92 1.83
C ASN A 75 12.13 6.18 2.94
N ILE A 76 12.64 6.21 4.18
CA ILE A 76 11.82 6.57 5.32
C ILE A 76 12.43 7.80 5.98
N ARG A 77 11.59 8.54 6.68
CA ARG A 77 12.04 9.72 7.41
C ARG A 77 11.56 9.59 8.85
N ILE A 78 12.48 9.57 9.78
CA ILE A 78 12.20 9.42 11.19
C ILE A 78 12.92 10.53 11.96
N THR A 79 12.60 10.65 13.25
CA THR A 79 13.26 11.67 14.05
C THR A 79 14.72 11.30 14.28
N PRO A 80 15.60 12.30 14.44
CA PRO A 80 17.01 12.00 14.76
C PRO A 80 17.17 11.17 16.02
N GLU A 81 16.32 11.40 17.01
CA GLU A 81 16.37 10.63 18.26
C GLU A 81 16.05 9.16 18.01
N LEU A 82 15.02 8.87 17.20
CA LEU A 82 14.67 7.49 16.88
C LEU A 82 15.74 6.83 16.02
N HIS A 83 16.33 7.58 15.09
CA HIS A 83 17.45 7.10 14.29
C HIS A 83 18.61 6.66 15.19
N LYS A 84 18.95 7.49 16.17
CA LYS A 84 20.00 7.17 17.13
C LYS A 84 19.69 5.89 17.90
N LYS A 85 18.47 5.77 18.40
CA LYS A 85 18.06 4.58 19.14
C LYS A 85 18.15 3.33 18.27
N ALA A 86 17.72 3.43 17.02
CA ALA A 86 17.78 2.31 16.10
C ALA A 86 19.22 1.89 15.83
N ALA A 87 20.12 2.86 15.61
CA ALA A 87 21.51 2.58 15.34
C ALA A 87 22.19 1.92 16.53
N LEU A 88 21.92 2.41 17.74
CA LEU A 88 22.50 1.83 18.95
C LEU A 88 21.97 0.41 19.20
N CYS A 89 20.70 0.21 18.99
CA CYS A 89 20.08 -1.10 19.15
C CYS A 89 20.66 -2.10 18.17
N ALA A 90 20.81 -1.72 16.90
CA ALA A 90 21.39 -2.58 15.87
C ALA A 90 22.83 -2.97 16.23
N ALA A 91 23.62 -1.99 16.65
CA ALA A 91 25.01 -2.25 17.03
C ALA A 91 25.07 -3.22 18.20
N ASN A 92 24.20 -3.05 19.18
CA ASN A 92 24.17 -3.91 20.35
C ASN A 92 23.78 -5.36 20.00
N GLU A 93 22.95 -5.54 18.98
CA GLU A 93 22.50 -6.87 18.56
C GLU A 93 23.37 -7.46 17.44
N GLY A 94 24.38 -6.75 17.00
CA GLY A 94 25.23 -7.22 15.91
C GLY A 94 24.54 -7.22 14.55
N LEU A 95 23.57 -6.34 14.37
CA LEU A 95 22.82 -6.23 13.13
C LEU A 95 23.21 -4.95 12.38
N SER A 96 23.04 -4.98 11.06
CA SER A 96 23.07 -3.73 10.30
C SER A 96 21.80 -2.94 10.61
N LEU A 97 21.84 -1.64 10.36
CA LEU A 97 20.65 -0.81 10.55
C LEU A 97 19.51 -1.29 9.64
N ASN A 98 19.85 -1.66 8.41
CA ASN A 98 18.85 -2.19 7.48
C ASN A 98 18.19 -3.46 8.02
N ALA A 99 18.99 -4.37 8.55
CA ALA A 99 18.46 -5.62 9.10
C ALA A 99 17.55 -5.37 10.29
N LEU A 100 17.89 -4.41 11.13
CA LEU A 100 17.05 -4.05 12.26
C LEU A 100 15.72 -3.47 11.79
N VAL A 101 15.75 -2.59 10.79
CA VAL A 101 14.53 -1.99 10.24
C VAL A 101 13.63 -3.06 9.64
N GLU A 102 14.21 -3.97 8.87
CA GLU A 102 13.45 -5.07 8.26
C GLU A 102 12.77 -5.91 9.33
N LYS A 103 13.51 -6.25 10.38
CA LYS A 103 12.99 -7.04 11.49
C LYS A 103 11.84 -6.31 12.21
N ALA A 104 12.02 -5.01 12.42
CA ALA A 104 11.01 -4.20 13.09
C ALA A 104 9.73 -4.13 12.27
N ILE A 105 9.85 -3.91 10.96
CA ILE A 105 8.70 -3.85 10.07
C ILE A 105 8.00 -5.21 10.02
N SER A 106 8.76 -6.28 9.91
CA SER A 106 8.20 -7.64 9.88
C SER A 106 7.41 -7.93 11.17
N PHE A 107 7.98 -7.54 12.30
CA PHE A 107 7.32 -7.74 13.60
C PHE A 107 6.01 -6.96 13.67
N TYR A 108 6.05 -5.69 13.30
CA TYR A 108 4.87 -4.83 13.39
C TYR A 108 3.77 -5.26 12.43
N THR A 109 4.13 -5.54 11.18
CA THR A 109 3.15 -5.92 10.15
C THR A 109 2.56 -7.30 10.40
N GLY A 110 3.29 -8.16 11.10
CA GLY A 110 2.78 -9.49 11.46
C GLY A 110 1.46 -9.45 12.23
N LYS A 111 1.21 -8.35 12.94
CA LYS A 111 -0.04 -8.18 13.67
C LYS A 111 -1.27 -8.16 12.76
N TYR A 112 -1.09 -7.74 11.52
CA TYR A 112 -2.20 -7.59 10.57
C TYR A 112 -2.40 -8.81 9.70
N PHE A 113 -1.37 -9.63 9.52
CA PHE A 113 -1.40 -10.77 8.61
C PHE A 113 -1.30 -12.12 9.32
N ALA A 114 -1.07 -12.11 10.62
CA ALA A 114 -1.05 -13.35 11.41
C ALA A 114 -2.45 -13.93 11.51
N LYS A 115 -2.53 -15.24 11.40
CA LYS A 115 -3.77 -15.98 11.54
C LYS A 115 -3.65 -16.98 12.68
#